data_5bc5c55f49411328d26cb85be2a9feb4
#
_entry.id   5bc5c55f49411328d26cb85be2a9feb4
#
_cell.length_a   1.000
_cell.length_b   1.000
_cell.length_c   1.000
_cell.angle_alpha   90.00
_cell.angle_beta   90.00
_cell.angle_gamma   90.00
#
_symmetry.space_group_name_H-M   'P 1'
#
loop_
_entity.id
_entity.type
_entity.pdbx_description
1 polymer ?
#
loop_
_entity_poly.entity_id
_entity_poly.type
_entity_poly.pdbx_seq_one_letter_code
_entity_poly.pdbx_strand_id
1 'polypeptide(L)'
;MTRPIILALPKGRILEEAAAVFRRAGFDLSPVLGDSRRLVHDCGPLRVLVLRSSDVATYVTHGAADVGVAGSDVLDEEGRDLFEPLDLAIGRCRMIVAERAEPAPPGPGLGGLGGPGSHGHGSAWDEAADRAQAHLRVATKYPRTTRAYLQRKGITAEVIKLSGAIELGPLTGLCDRIVDITQTGETLRQNGLVEIDTVAQVSSRLVVNPARLKLDGDRLAALIDALEHAVS
;
A
#
# COMPACT_ATOMS: atom_id res chain seq x y z
N MET A 1 5.73 -1.07 37.56
CA MET A 1 4.76 -0.91 36.46
C MET A 1 5.42 -1.35 35.17
N THR A 2 4.87 -2.29 34.45
CA THR A 2 5.40 -2.74 33.15
C THR A 2 5.23 -1.62 32.13
N ARG A 3 6.23 -1.36 31.31
CA ARG A 3 6.22 -0.39 30.22
C ARG A 3 5.06 -0.72 29.24
N PRO A 4 4.25 0.25 28.76
CA PRO A 4 3.23 -0.03 27.74
C PRO A 4 3.88 -0.53 26.43
N ILE A 5 3.18 -1.40 25.69
CA ILE A 5 3.56 -1.76 24.32
C ILE A 5 3.32 -0.54 23.44
N ILE A 6 4.30 -0.14 22.64
CA ILE A 6 4.18 0.99 21.71
C ILE A 6 3.67 0.46 20.38
N LEU A 7 2.44 0.89 20.02
CA LEU A 7 1.73 0.52 18.79
C LEU A 7 1.72 1.68 17.79
N ALA A 8 2.27 1.49 16.61
CA ALA A 8 2.18 2.46 15.51
C ALA A 8 0.96 2.18 14.63
N LEU A 9 0.09 3.18 14.45
CA LEU A 9 -1.11 3.09 13.60
C LEU A 9 -1.11 4.16 12.51
N PRO A 10 -1.56 3.83 11.28
CA PRO A 10 -1.72 4.83 10.22
C PRO A 10 -2.95 5.69 10.45
N LYS A 11 -2.90 6.95 10.04
CA LYS A 11 -4.05 7.87 10.06
C LYS A 11 -5.15 7.44 9.08
N GLY A 12 -6.36 7.92 9.34
CA GLY A 12 -7.51 7.78 8.43
C GLY A 12 -8.24 6.45 8.60
N ARG A 13 -8.83 5.95 7.53
CA ARG A 13 -9.72 4.78 7.55
C ARG A 13 -9.11 3.55 8.24
N ILE A 14 -7.84 3.25 8.00
CA ILE A 14 -7.17 2.10 8.63
C ILE A 14 -7.11 2.25 10.15
N LEU A 15 -7.00 3.48 10.67
CA LEU A 15 -7.05 3.71 12.12
C LEU A 15 -8.37 3.25 12.72
N GLU A 16 -9.49 3.59 12.09
CA GLU A 16 -10.84 3.24 12.54
C GLU A 16 -11.06 1.72 12.46
N GLU A 17 -10.69 1.11 11.32
CA GLU A 17 -10.79 -0.34 11.13
C GLU A 17 -9.89 -1.10 12.12
N ALA A 18 -8.65 -0.65 12.34
CA ALA A 18 -7.75 -1.23 13.32
C ALA A 18 -8.30 -1.10 14.75
N ALA A 19 -8.81 0.08 15.13
CA ALA A 19 -9.41 0.27 16.45
C ALA A 19 -10.60 -0.69 16.70
N ALA A 20 -11.38 -1.00 15.67
CA ALA A 20 -12.45 -1.98 15.77
C ALA A 20 -11.93 -3.40 16.01
N VAL A 21 -10.83 -3.81 15.34
CA VAL A 21 -10.18 -5.11 15.55
C VAL A 21 -9.60 -5.19 16.96
N PHE A 22 -8.82 -4.18 17.38
CA PHE A 22 -8.21 -4.13 18.70
C PHE A 22 -9.24 -4.15 19.83
N ARG A 23 -10.38 -3.48 19.65
CA ARG A 23 -11.49 -3.52 20.63
C ARG A 23 -12.08 -4.93 20.77
N ARG A 24 -12.24 -5.68 19.67
CA ARG A 24 -12.68 -7.09 19.75
C ARG A 24 -11.64 -7.96 20.47
N ALA A 25 -10.36 -7.63 20.34
CA ALA A 25 -9.27 -8.28 21.05
C ALA A 25 -9.13 -7.83 22.53
N GLY A 26 -10.04 -6.95 23.04
CA GLY A 26 -10.04 -6.46 24.42
C GLY A 26 -9.17 -5.22 24.68
N PHE A 27 -8.68 -4.54 23.63
CA PHE A 27 -7.88 -3.32 23.75
C PHE A 27 -8.70 -2.09 23.33
N ASP A 28 -8.98 -1.19 24.27
CA ASP A 28 -9.71 0.04 23.99
C ASP A 28 -8.81 1.11 23.37
N LEU A 29 -9.01 1.40 22.11
CA LEU A 29 -8.34 2.47 21.38
C LEU A 29 -9.23 3.71 21.18
N SER A 30 -10.36 3.84 21.89
CA SER A 30 -11.24 5.01 21.79
C SER A 30 -10.53 6.36 21.99
N PRO A 31 -9.48 6.50 22.84
CA PRO A 31 -8.75 7.76 22.97
C PRO A 31 -8.08 8.24 21.68
N VAL A 32 -7.85 7.33 20.71
CA VAL A 32 -7.20 7.68 19.43
C VAL A 32 -8.20 8.20 18.41
N LEU A 33 -9.49 7.86 18.55
CA LEU A 33 -10.55 8.17 17.59
C LEU A 33 -11.15 9.57 17.75
N GLY A 34 -10.78 10.29 18.82
CA GLY A 34 -11.24 11.65 19.06
C GLY A 34 -10.68 12.66 18.06
N ASP A 35 -11.37 13.80 17.90
CA ASP A 35 -10.88 14.92 17.10
C ASP A 35 -9.71 15.63 17.82
N SER A 36 -8.53 15.02 17.76
CA SER A 36 -7.32 15.48 18.41
C SER A 36 -6.16 15.55 17.41
N ARG A 37 -5.40 16.65 17.52
CA ARG A 37 -4.11 16.77 16.79
C ARG A 37 -2.97 16.04 17.51
N ARG A 38 -3.24 15.38 18.62
CA ARG A 38 -2.23 14.59 19.32
C ARG A 38 -1.82 13.40 18.46
N LEU A 39 -0.54 13.08 18.50
CA LEU A 39 0.05 11.95 17.77
C LEU A 39 0.40 10.78 18.68
N VAL A 40 0.29 10.97 20.01
CA VAL A 40 0.59 9.97 21.03
C VAL A 40 -0.58 9.89 22.00
N HIS A 41 -1.09 8.69 22.20
CA HIS A 41 -2.23 8.40 23.06
C HIS A 41 -1.93 7.25 24.00
N ASP A 42 -2.24 7.39 25.28
CA ASP A 42 -2.18 6.28 26.23
C ASP A 42 -3.54 5.54 26.23
N CYS A 43 -3.48 4.24 25.94
CA CYS A 43 -4.63 3.35 25.81
C CYS A 43 -4.43 2.12 26.73
N GLY A 44 -4.29 2.36 28.03
CA GLY A 44 -4.07 1.31 29.03
C GLY A 44 -2.75 0.57 28.84
N PRO A 45 -2.76 -0.72 28.46
CA PRO A 45 -1.52 -1.49 28.25
C PRO A 45 -0.77 -1.07 26.96
N LEU A 46 -1.40 -0.28 26.11
CA LEU A 46 -0.84 0.21 24.84
C LEU A 46 -0.57 1.71 24.91
N ARG A 47 0.50 2.13 24.23
CA ARG A 47 0.72 3.54 23.86
C ARG A 47 0.71 3.63 22.34
N VAL A 48 -0.24 4.38 21.79
CA VAL A 48 -0.47 4.46 20.35
C VAL A 48 0.23 5.68 19.76
N LEU A 49 0.97 5.45 18.69
CA LEU A 49 1.57 6.49 17.84
C LEU A 49 0.75 6.57 16.54
N VAL A 50 0.20 7.75 16.21
CA VAL A 50 -0.59 8.00 15.00
C VAL A 50 0.32 8.62 13.94
N LEU A 51 0.57 7.88 12.86
CA LEU A 51 1.58 8.18 11.84
C LEU A 51 0.97 8.24 10.42
N ARG A 52 1.78 8.62 9.44
CA ARG A 52 1.45 8.34 8.03
C ARG A 52 1.65 6.85 7.75
N SER A 53 0.84 6.27 6.84
CA SER A 53 0.95 4.85 6.49
C SER A 53 2.37 4.46 6.05
N SER A 54 3.04 5.33 5.28
CA SER A 54 4.42 5.13 4.83
C SER A 54 5.45 5.07 5.95
N ASP A 55 5.15 5.59 7.14
CA ASP A 55 6.15 5.77 8.19
C ASP A 55 6.07 4.65 9.24
N VAL A 56 4.95 3.91 9.30
CA VAL A 56 4.71 2.87 10.33
C VAL A 56 5.83 1.83 10.33
N ALA A 57 6.14 1.25 9.17
CA ALA A 57 7.19 0.24 9.05
C ALA A 57 8.56 0.78 9.51
N THR A 58 8.87 2.04 9.21
CA THR A 58 10.10 2.71 9.65
C THR A 58 10.17 2.80 11.18
N TYR A 59 9.09 3.25 11.84
CA TYR A 59 9.06 3.37 13.30
C TYR A 59 9.21 2.01 14.01
N VAL A 60 8.59 0.95 13.44
CA VAL A 60 8.74 -0.40 13.98
C VAL A 60 10.15 -0.93 13.74
N THR A 61 10.71 -0.78 12.53
CA THR A 61 12.08 -1.24 12.20
C THR A 61 13.12 -0.64 13.14
N HIS A 62 13.02 0.64 13.44
CA HIS A 62 13.98 1.32 14.32
C HIS A 62 13.67 1.21 15.82
N GLY A 63 12.65 0.43 16.21
CA GLY A 63 12.28 0.19 17.60
C GLY A 63 11.69 1.39 18.33
N ALA A 64 11.28 2.43 17.60
CA ALA A 64 10.48 3.53 18.14
C ALA A 64 9.04 3.08 18.45
N ALA A 65 8.55 2.05 17.74
CA ALA A 65 7.37 1.27 18.09
C ALA A 65 7.75 -0.20 18.21
N ASP A 66 7.06 -0.93 19.10
CA ASP A 66 7.26 -2.36 19.30
C ASP A 66 6.52 -3.17 18.24
N VAL A 67 5.32 -2.70 17.89
CA VAL A 67 4.41 -3.26 16.89
C VAL A 67 3.78 -2.15 16.04
N GLY A 68 3.22 -2.51 14.89
CA GLY A 68 2.51 -1.57 14.03
C GLY A 68 1.49 -2.25 13.14
N VAL A 69 0.60 -1.43 12.53
CA VAL A 69 -0.32 -1.86 11.49
C VAL A 69 0.07 -1.18 10.19
N ALA A 70 0.50 -1.96 9.19
CA ALA A 70 0.95 -1.46 7.90
C ALA A 70 0.31 -2.22 6.75
N GLY A 71 0.04 -1.56 5.63
CA GLY A 71 -0.43 -2.21 4.42
C GLY A 71 0.67 -3.08 3.80
N SER A 72 0.32 -4.25 3.28
CA SER A 72 1.26 -5.13 2.58
C SER A 72 1.92 -4.45 1.39
N ASP A 73 1.23 -3.50 0.74
CA ASP A 73 1.78 -2.65 -0.32
C ASP A 73 3.01 -1.83 0.12
N VAL A 74 2.96 -1.25 1.33
CA VAL A 74 4.06 -0.50 1.92
C VAL A 74 5.19 -1.44 2.34
N LEU A 75 4.86 -2.58 2.93
CA LEU A 75 5.84 -3.57 3.38
C LEU A 75 6.63 -4.15 2.20
N ASP A 76 5.94 -4.54 1.14
CA ASP A 76 6.53 -5.04 -0.09
C ASP A 76 7.42 -3.99 -0.77
N GLU A 77 6.96 -2.73 -0.81
CA GLU A 77 7.72 -1.65 -1.43
C GLU A 77 8.97 -1.29 -0.63
N GLU A 78 8.89 -1.23 0.69
CA GLU A 78 10.04 -0.90 1.51
C GLU A 78 11.01 -2.08 1.69
N GLY A 79 10.50 -3.32 1.70
CA GLY A 79 11.28 -4.56 1.85
C GLY A 79 12.09 -4.62 3.13
N ARG A 80 11.51 -4.17 4.22
CA ARG A 80 12.13 -4.20 5.55
C ARG A 80 12.00 -5.59 6.16
N ASP A 81 13.00 -5.97 6.94
CA ASP A 81 12.97 -7.20 7.73
C ASP A 81 12.16 -7.00 9.02
N LEU A 82 10.84 -7.18 8.90
CA LEU A 82 9.88 -7.16 10.00
C LEU A 82 9.20 -8.51 10.12
N PHE A 83 8.84 -8.89 11.32
CA PHE A 83 8.01 -10.06 11.55
C PHE A 83 6.53 -9.70 11.32
N GLU A 84 5.85 -10.42 10.43
CA GLU A 84 4.47 -10.21 10.04
C GLU A 84 3.58 -11.38 10.49
N PRO A 85 3.25 -11.48 11.80
CA PRO A 85 2.54 -12.65 12.33
C PRO A 85 1.11 -12.78 11.84
N LEU A 86 0.44 -11.68 11.47
CA LEU A 86 -1.02 -11.69 11.27
C LEU A 86 -1.48 -10.75 10.15
N ASP A 87 -2.32 -11.26 9.26
CA ASP A 87 -3.18 -10.46 8.39
C ASP A 87 -4.43 -10.02 9.16
N LEU A 88 -4.56 -8.72 9.40
CA LEU A 88 -5.70 -8.17 10.12
C LEU A 88 -6.99 -8.13 9.29
N ALA A 89 -6.92 -8.50 8.02
CA ALA A 89 -8.02 -8.54 7.06
C ALA A 89 -8.77 -7.19 6.88
N ILE A 90 -8.14 -6.08 7.24
CA ILE A 90 -8.65 -4.71 7.10
C ILE A 90 -7.92 -3.96 5.99
N GLY A 91 -8.50 -2.84 5.55
CA GLY A 91 -7.92 -2.01 4.48
C GLY A 91 -7.78 -2.72 3.15
N ARG A 92 -8.59 -3.77 2.91
CA ARG A 92 -8.50 -4.58 1.69
C ARG A 92 -8.65 -3.72 0.44
N CYS A 93 -7.70 -3.85 -0.46
CA CYS A 93 -7.69 -3.26 -1.79
C CYS A 93 -6.82 -4.12 -2.71
N ARG A 94 -6.63 -3.69 -3.95
CA ARG A 94 -5.75 -4.37 -4.89
C ARG A 94 -4.78 -3.40 -5.52
N MET A 95 -3.57 -3.83 -5.78
CA MET A 95 -2.62 -3.14 -6.62
C MET A 95 -2.86 -3.58 -8.05
N ILE A 96 -3.04 -2.63 -8.95
CA ILE A 96 -3.46 -2.87 -10.33
C ILE A 96 -2.52 -2.18 -11.32
N VAL A 97 -2.58 -2.64 -12.56
CA VAL A 97 -2.09 -1.89 -13.72
C VAL A 97 -3.29 -1.28 -14.42
N ALA A 98 -3.20 0.01 -14.75
CA ALA A 98 -4.23 0.69 -15.51
C ALA A 98 -3.64 1.52 -16.64
N GLU A 99 -4.44 1.73 -17.69
CA GLU A 99 -4.11 2.57 -18.85
C GLU A 99 -5.32 3.42 -19.23
N ARG A 100 -5.18 4.28 -20.22
CA ARG A 100 -6.33 5.07 -20.72
C ARG A 100 -7.35 4.17 -21.37
N ALA A 101 -8.64 4.44 -21.09
CA ALA A 101 -9.77 3.75 -21.74
C ALA A 101 -9.83 4.02 -23.24
N GLU A 102 -9.37 5.22 -23.67
CA GLU A 102 -9.32 5.63 -25.06
C GLU A 102 -7.92 6.10 -25.42
N PRO A 103 -7.49 5.93 -26.69
CA PRO A 103 -6.21 6.47 -27.14
C PRO A 103 -6.14 7.97 -26.89
N ALA A 104 -4.95 8.47 -26.55
CA ALA A 104 -4.74 9.89 -26.38
C ALA A 104 -5.13 10.62 -27.68
N PRO A 105 -5.95 11.71 -27.63
CA PRO A 105 -6.12 12.56 -28.79
C PRO A 105 -4.74 13.04 -29.22
N PRO A 106 -4.50 13.21 -30.55
CA PRO A 106 -3.25 13.78 -31.03
C PRO A 106 -3.10 15.16 -30.41
N GLY A 107 -2.31 15.26 -29.34
CA GLY A 107 -2.05 16.51 -28.65
C GLY A 107 -1.11 17.39 -29.46
N PRO A 108 -1.12 18.74 -29.25
CA PRO A 108 -0.06 19.61 -29.74
C PRO A 108 1.23 19.18 -29.02
N GLY A 109 2.06 18.39 -29.71
CA GLY A 109 3.18 17.67 -29.15
C GLY A 109 4.23 18.57 -28.53
N LEU A 110 4.65 18.22 -27.32
CA LEU A 110 6.08 18.29 -27.00
C LEU A 110 6.72 17.16 -27.80
N GLY A 111 7.25 17.52 -28.96
CA GLY A 111 8.05 16.76 -29.92
C GLY A 111 8.12 15.25 -29.80
N GLY A 112 7.29 14.54 -30.56
CA GLY A 112 7.65 13.35 -31.32
C GLY A 112 8.39 12.20 -30.63
N LEU A 113 7.89 11.65 -29.51
CA LEU A 113 8.29 10.33 -29.03
C LEU A 113 7.07 9.44 -28.69
N GLY A 114 5.90 9.79 -29.16
CA GLY A 114 4.70 8.94 -29.08
C GLY A 114 4.69 7.94 -30.23
N GLY A 115 5.14 6.71 -30.00
CA GLY A 115 4.93 5.61 -30.92
C GLY A 115 3.44 5.28 -31.08
N PRO A 116 2.99 4.74 -32.21
CA PRO A 116 1.62 4.35 -32.45
C PRO A 116 1.30 3.07 -31.67
N GLY A 117 0.66 3.21 -30.53
CA GLY A 117 0.22 2.08 -29.69
C GLY A 117 -1.22 2.22 -29.28
N SER A 118 -2.16 2.35 -30.26
CA SER A 118 -3.59 2.15 -29.99
C SER A 118 -3.91 0.68 -30.13
N HIS A 119 -3.87 -0.06 -29.02
CA HIS A 119 -4.39 -1.42 -29.00
C HIS A 119 -5.84 -1.40 -28.57
N GLY A 120 -6.69 -2.00 -29.42
CA GLY A 120 -8.12 -2.11 -29.22
C GLY A 120 -8.47 -2.87 -27.95
N HIS A 121 -9.64 -2.56 -27.41
CA HIS A 121 -10.23 -3.15 -26.22
C HIS A 121 -10.17 -4.68 -26.22
N GLY A 122 -9.23 -5.23 -25.49
CA GLY A 122 -9.17 -6.62 -25.12
C GLY A 122 -8.79 -6.70 -23.64
N SER A 123 -9.60 -7.35 -22.86
CA SER A 123 -9.54 -7.45 -21.40
C SER A 123 -8.35 -8.25 -20.84
N ALA A 124 -7.23 -8.26 -21.51
CA ALA A 124 -6.02 -8.91 -21.04
C ALA A 124 -4.80 -8.05 -21.41
N TRP A 125 -3.89 -7.95 -20.49
CA TRP A 125 -2.53 -7.45 -20.76
C TRP A 125 -1.94 -8.22 -21.93
N ASP A 126 -1.74 -7.57 -23.09
CA ASP A 126 -1.07 -8.18 -24.22
C ASP A 126 0.44 -8.17 -24.00
N GLU A 127 0.92 -9.18 -23.29
CA GLU A 127 2.34 -9.35 -22.95
C GLU A 127 3.24 -9.41 -24.20
N ALA A 128 2.72 -9.85 -25.34
CA ALA A 128 3.50 -9.95 -26.57
C ALA A 128 3.68 -8.57 -27.22
N ALA A 129 2.62 -7.76 -27.26
CA ALA A 129 2.68 -6.39 -27.75
C ALA A 129 3.56 -5.51 -26.84
N ASP A 130 3.48 -5.69 -25.53
CA ASP A 130 4.27 -4.93 -24.56
C ASP A 130 5.77 -5.27 -24.61
N ARG A 131 6.13 -6.53 -24.85
CA ARG A 131 7.53 -6.93 -25.09
C ARG A 131 8.11 -6.29 -26.34
N ALA A 132 7.28 -6.00 -27.33
CA ALA A 132 7.68 -5.35 -28.58
C ALA A 132 7.75 -3.82 -28.47
N GLN A 133 7.13 -3.22 -27.43
CA GLN A 133 7.08 -1.78 -27.23
C GLN A 133 8.41 -1.27 -26.66
N ALA A 134 9.25 -0.65 -27.51
CA ALA A 134 10.63 -0.27 -27.20
C ALA A 134 10.79 0.75 -26.04
N HIS A 135 9.71 1.43 -25.59
CA HIS A 135 9.78 2.51 -24.60
C HIS A 135 8.53 2.62 -23.72
N LEU A 136 8.03 1.49 -23.19
CA LEU A 136 6.91 1.51 -22.25
C LEU A 136 7.30 2.28 -20.98
N ARG A 137 6.49 3.26 -20.58
CA ARG A 137 6.67 4.07 -19.37
C ARG A 137 5.55 3.78 -18.38
N VAL A 138 5.91 3.43 -17.15
CA VAL A 138 4.96 3.09 -16.09
C VAL A 138 5.16 4.01 -14.90
N ALA A 139 4.17 4.83 -14.56
CA ALA A 139 4.23 5.69 -13.38
C ALA A 139 3.62 4.97 -12.18
N THR A 140 4.25 5.14 -11.01
CA THR A 140 3.83 4.44 -9.80
C THR A 140 4.36 5.11 -8.52
N LYS A 141 3.66 4.88 -7.42
CA LYS A 141 4.15 5.14 -6.06
C LYS A 141 5.02 3.98 -5.53
N TYR A 142 4.95 2.81 -6.17
CA TYR A 142 5.54 1.54 -5.75
C TYR A 142 6.58 1.01 -6.75
N PRO A 143 7.71 1.73 -6.95
CA PRO A 143 8.67 1.38 -8.01
C PRO A 143 9.35 0.02 -7.81
N ARG A 144 9.60 -0.43 -6.57
CA ARG A 144 10.21 -1.73 -6.31
C ARG A 144 9.24 -2.85 -6.69
N THR A 145 8.02 -2.79 -6.19
CA THR A 145 6.97 -3.78 -6.45
C THR A 145 6.62 -3.83 -7.94
N THR A 146 6.54 -2.65 -8.59
CA THR A 146 6.29 -2.54 -10.02
C THR A 146 7.40 -3.20 -10.85
N ARG A 147 8.68 -2.93 -10.53
CA ARG A 147 9.80 -3.57 -11.25
C ARG A 147 9.78 -5.09 -11.09
N ALA A 148 9.54 -5.59 -9.87
CA ALA A 148 9.45 -7.03 -9.63
C ALA A 148 8.29 -7.68 -10.40
N TYR A 149 7.14 -6.99 -10.50
CA TYR A 149 6.01 -7.44 -11.30
C TYR A 149 6.34 -7.49 -12.80
N LEU A 150 6.86 -6.40 -13.36
CA LEU A 150 7.25 -6.32 -14.78
C LEU A 150 8.30 -7.38 -15.13
N GLN A 151 9.28 -7.60 -14.25
CA GLN A 151 10.29 -8.63 -14.44
C GLN A 151 9.70 -10.04 -14.50
N ARG A 152 8.73 -10.37 -13.62
CA ARG A 152 8.03 -11.66 -13.65
C ARG A 152 7.24 -11.87 -14.94
N LYS A 153 6.71 -10.78 -15.51
CA LYS A 153 5.99 -10.79 -16.80
C LYS A 153 6.93 -10.77 -18.02
N GLY A 154 8.23 -10.55 -17.82
CA GLY A 154 9.19 -10.41 -18.92
C GLY A 154 9.04 -9.11 -19.71
N ILE A 155 8.51 -8.05 -19.07
CA ILE A 155 8.24 -6.75 -19.67
C ILE A 155 9.36 -5.78 -19.29
N THR A 156 9.91 -5.07 -20.28
CA THR A 156 10.86 -3.98 -20.06
C THR A 156 10.12 -2.64 -20.11
N ALA A 157 10.25 -1.84 -19.04
CA ALA A 157 9.64 -0.53 -18.97
C ALA A 157 10.51 0.46 -18.19
N GLU A 158 10.40 1.73 -18.51
CA GLU A 158 10.86 2.81 -17.65
C GLU A 158 9.88 3.00 -16.51
N VAL A 159 10.35 2.89 -15.26
CA VAL A 159 9.51 3.08 -14.08
C VAL A 159 9.72 4.48 -13.51
N ILE A 160 8.68 5.31 -13.62
CA ILE A 160 8.65 6.71 -13.17
C ILE A 160 8.03 6.75 -11.77
N LYS A 161 8.81 7.18 -10.76
CA LYS A 161 8.29 7.33 -9.40
C LYS A 161 7.50 8.63 -9.26
N LEU A 162 6.25 8.52 -8.80
CA LEU A 162 5.41 9.63 -8.39
C LEU A 162 5.02 9.48 -6.91
N SER A 163 4.64 10.60 -6.25
CA SER A 163 4.23 10.60 -4.84
C SER A 163 2.72 10.74 -4.64
N GLY A 164 1.97 11.05 -5.69
CA GLY A 164 0.51 11.21 -5.67
C GLY A 164 -0.01 11.63 -7.05
N ALA A 165 -1.34 11.67 -7.20
CA ALA A 165 -2.05 11.97 -8.44
C ALA A 165 -1.50 11.15 -9.64
N ILE A 166 -1.33 9.86 -9.41
CA ILE A 166 -0.71 8.92 -10.36
C ILE A 166 -1.54 8.86 -11.65
N GLU A 167 -2.86 9.00 -11.53
CA GLU A 167 -3.84 8.98 -12.63
C GLU A 167 -3.58 10.09 -13.66
N LEU A 168 -2.94 11.20 -13.28
CA LEU A 168 -2.57 12.27 -14.22
C LEU A 168 -1.47 11.84 -15.19
N GLY A 169 -0.67 10.85 -14.86
CA GLY A 169 0.45 10.40 -15.69
C GLY A 169 0.02 10.07 -17.12
N PRO A 170 -0.91 9.16 -17.35
CA PRO A 170 -1.40 8.82 -18.69
C PRO A 170 -2.12 9.98 -19.36
N LEU A 171 -2.84 10.81 -18.62
CA LEU A 171 -3.64 11.93 -19.16
C LEU A 171 -2.75 13.05 -19.73
N THR A 172 -1.58 13.25 -19.15
CA THR A 172 -0.61 14.27 -19.56
C THR A 172 0.45 13.74 -20.54
N GLY A 173 0.44 12.43 -20.86
CA GLY A 173 1.46 11.81 -21.69
C GLY A 173 2.80 11.59 -20.99
N LEU A 174 2.85 11.70 -19.66
CA LEU A 174 4.04 11.40 -18.87
C LEU A 174 4.38 9.91 -18.92
N CYS A 175 3.37 9.04 -18.91
CA CYS A 175 3.53 7.60 -18.97
C CYS A 175 2.40 6.98 -19.80
N ASP A 176 2.58 5.72 -20.16
CA ASP A 176 1.61 4.94 -20.93
C ASP A 176 0.66 4.19 -19.98
N ARG A 177 1.18 3.73 -18.84
CA ARG A 177 0.45 2.98 -17.82
C ARG A 177 0.79 3.45 -16.41
N ILE A 178 -0.05 3.07 -15.48
CA ILE A 178 0.19 3.27 -14.05
C ILE A 178 0.11 1.95 -13.30
N VAL A 179 0.84 1.88 -12.18
CA VAL A 179 0.62 0.86 -11.13
C VAL A 179 0.28 1.59 -9.84
N ASP A 180 -0.91 1.36 -9.34
CA ASP A 180 -1.39 1.99 -8.10
C ASP A 180 -2.38 1.07 -7.37
N ILE A 181 -2.72 1.43 -6.12
CA ILE A 181 -3.73 0.72 -5.34
C ILE A 181 -5.12 1.28 -5.62
N THR A 182 -6.10 0.39 -5.69
CA THR A 182 -7.51 0.77 -5.82
C THR A 182 -8.40 -0.15 -5.00
N GLN A 183 -9.47 0.39 -4.45
CA GLN A 183 -10.48 -0.40 -3.75
C GLN A 183 -11.69 -0.67 -4.66
N THR A 184 -12.27 0.37 -5.20
CA THR A 184 -13.51 0.31 -6.02
C THR A 184 -13.27 0.56 -7.49
N GLY A 185 -12.12 1.12 -7.86
CA GLY A 185 -11.81 1.58 -9.22
C GLY A 185 -12.50 2.89 -9.61
N GLU A 186 -13.19 3.55 -8.69
CA GLU A 186 -13.97 4.77 -8.99
C GLU A 186 -13.06 5.91 -9.48
N THR A 187 -11.93 6.14 -8.80
CA THR A 187 -10.97 7.18 -9.22
C THR A 187 -10.45 6.92 -10.64
N LEU A 188 -10.17 5.65 -10.97
CA LEU A 188 -9.73 5.29 -12.33
C LEU A 188 -10.79 5.65 -13.36
N ARG A 189 -12.04 5.22 -13.12
CA ARG A 189 -13.16 5.48 -14.06
C ARG A 189 -13.42 6.98 -14.25
N GLN A 190 -13.41 7.76 -13.18
CA GLN A 190 -13.60 9.22 -13.24
C GLN A 190 -12.48 9.93 -14.01
N ASN A 191 -11.29 9.33 -14.10
CA ASN A 191 -10.16 9.85 -14.85
C ASN A 191 -9.98 9.15 -16.22
N GLY A 192 -10.98 8.40 -16.70
CA GLY A 192 -10.93 7.75 -18.01
C GLY A 192 -9.85 6.67 -18.13
N LEU A 193 -9.52 6.01 -17.01
CA LEU A 193 -8.59 4.90 -16.96
C LEU A 193 -9.33 3.57 -16.78
N VAL A 194 -8.77 2.50 -17.33
CA VAL A 194 -9.26 1.13 -17.18
C VAL A 194 -8.18 0.26 -16.54
N GLU A 195 -8.60 -0.62 -15.65
CA GLU A 195 -7.75 -1.67 -15.10
C GLU A 195 -7.51 -2.75 -16.17
N ILE A 196 -6.26 -3.12 -16.39
CA ILE A 196 -5.85 -4.14 -17.36
C ILE A 196 -5.25 -5.38 -16.72
N ASP A 197 -4.68 -5.27 -15.50
CA ASP A 197 -4.19 -6.42 -14.75
C ASP A 197 -4.15 -6.13 -13.24
N THR A 198 -4.11 -7.20 -12.44
CA THR A 198 -3.95 -7.14 -10.99
C THR A 198 -2.54 -7.60 -10.60
N VAL A 199 -1.78 -6.72 -9.95
CA VAL A 199 -0.41 -6.99 -9.48
C VAL A 199 -0.42 -7.81 -8.20
N ALA A 200 -1.25 -7.42 -7.20
CA ALA A 200 -1.36 -8.06 -5.89
C ALA A 200 -2.65 -7.70 -5.18
N GLN A 201 -3.11 -8.58 -4.28
CA GLN A 201 -4.10 -8.25 -3.27
C GLN A 201 -3.39 -7.59 -2.08
N VAL A 202 -4.00 -6.56 -1.51
CA VAL A 202 -3.44 -5.76 -0.43
C VAL A 202 -4.36 -5.81 0.78
N SER A 203 -3.78 -6.02 1.95
CA SER A 203 -4.45 -5.92 3.25
C SER A 203 -3.48 -5.36 4.29
N SER A 204 -4.00 -4.94 5.44
CA SER A 204 -3.13 -4.47 6.52
C SER A 204 -2.65 -5.63 7.39
N ARG A 205 -1.36 -5.64 7.68
CA ARG A 205 -0.66 -6.63 8.50
C ARG A 205 -0.31 -6.06 9.86
N LEU A 206 -0.36 -6.91 10.88
CA LEU A 206 0.34 -6.64 12.13
C LEU A 206 1.83 -6.87 11.88
N VAL A 207 2.67 -5.89 12.19
CA VAL A 207 4.13 -5.99 12.07
C VAL A 207 4.78 -5.82 13.43
N VAL A 208 5.82 -6.58 13.68
CA VAL A 208 6.53 -6.61 14.96
C VAL A 208 8.02 -6.41 14.73
N ASN A 209 8.65 -5.62 15.58
CA ASN A 209 10.10 -5.50 15.61
C ASN A 209 10.74 -6.81 16.12
N PRO A 210 11.59 -7.50 15.33
CA PRO A 210 12.16 -8.79 15.74
C PRO A 210 12.99 -8.73 17.02
N ALA A 211 13.68 -7.61 17.30
CA ALA A 211 14.45 -7.44 18.53
C ALA A 211 13.52 -7.29 19.75
N ARG A 212 12.39 -6.60 19.57
CA ARG A 212 11.38 -6.48 20.63
C ARG A 212 10.71 -7.81 20.94
N LEU A 213 10.45 -8.61 19.93
CA LEU A 213 9.91 -9.95 20.12
C LEU A 213 10.83 -10.82 21.00
N LYS A 214 12.15 -10.66 20.88
CA LYS A 214 13.12 -11.35 21.76
C LYS A 214 13.16 -10.82 23.18
N LEU A 215 12.90 -9.52 23.38
CA LEU A 215 13.01 -8.87 24.68
C LEU A 215 11.71 -8.91 25.51
N ASP A 216 10.57 -8.94 24.85
CA ASP A 216 9.21 -8.79 25.45
C ASP A 216 8.25 -9.85 24.86
N GLY A 217 8.77 -11.03 24.52
CA GLY A 217 8.10 -12.07 23.72
C GLY A 217 6.74 -12.48 24.27
N ASP A 218 6.64 -12.78 25.56
CA ASP A 218 5.38 -13.26 26.17
C ASP A 218 4.24 -12.24 26.03
N ARG A 219 4.55 -10.95 26.19
CA ARG A 219 3.55 -9.88 26.09
C ARG A 219 3.13 -9.62 24.66
N LEU A 220 4.08 -9.68 23.72
CA LEU A 220 3.81 -9.54 22.30
C LEU A 220 3.07 -10.76 21.75
N ALA A 221 3.39 -11.97 22.20
CA ALA A 221 2.64 -13.18 21.88
C ALA A 221 1.19 -13.08 22.36
N ALA A 222 0.95 -12.67 23.60
CA ALA A 222 -0.40 -12.49 24.14
C ALA A 222 -1.22 -11.46 23.33
N LEU A 223 -0.58 -10.37 22.84
CA LEU A 223 -1.23 -9.41 21.96
C LEU A 223 -1.56 -10.02 20.59
N ILE A 224 -0.64 -10.77 19.99
CA ILE A 224 -0.81 -11.44 18.70
C ILE A 224 -1.96 -12.44 18.79
N ASP A 225 -1.94 -13.31 19.81
CA ASP A 225 -2.98 -14.34 20.05
C ASP A 225 -4.36 -13.71 20.21
N ALA A 226 -4.48 -12.63 21.00
CA ALA A 226 -5.74 -11.91 21.18
C ALA A 226 -6.26 -11.31 19.86
N LEU A 227 -5.38 -10.77 19.03
CA LEU A 227 -5.75 -10.23 17.72
C LEU A 227 -6.11 -11.34 16.73
N GLU A 228 -5.41 -12.47 16.72
CA GLU A 228 -5.72 -13.63 15.88
C GLU A 228 -7.14 -14.14 16.14
N HIS A 229 -7.53 -14.28 17.41
CA HIS A 229 -8.91 -14.63 17.80
C HIS A 229 -9.93 -13.56 17.38
N ALA A 230 -9.55 -12.29 17.30
CA ALA A 230 -10.46 -11.21 16.93
C ALA A 230 -10.67 -11.09 15.41
N VAL A 231 -9.77 -11.62 14.56
CA VAL A 231 -9.88 -11.58 13.09
C VAL A 231 -10.40 -12.88 12.49
N SER A 232 -10.41 -13.98 13.28
CA SER A 232 -11.04 -15.27 12.93
C SER A 232 -12.55 -15.17 13.00
#